data_9509b121ff5fb5e9cce8e6e094826fbe
#
_entry.id   9509b121ff5fb5e9cce8e6e094826fbe
#
_cell.length_a   1.000
_cell.length_b   1.000
_cell.length_c   1.000
_cell.angle_alpha   90.00
_cell.angle_beta   90.00
_cell.angle_gamma   90.00
#
_symmetry.space_group_name_H-M   'P 1'
#
loop_
_entity.id
_entity.type
_entity.pdbx_description
1 polymer ?
#
loop_
_entity_poly.entity_id
_entity_poly.type
_entity_poly.pdbx_seq_one_letter_code
_entity_poly.pdbx_strand_id
1 'polypeptide(L)'
;VGTISLMPTDNVDGLRADTLALLKDLRSPIYRWPGGNFVSGYDWRDGIGDRDRRPPRTNPAWTGVEHNDFGMHEFVRFCQLVEAEPWITVNTGFGDAYSAAAQLEYCNGSAETLWGRRRVEHGAPEPFRVKYWGIGNEMWGAWQLGHMVLDHYVIKQNWVVDKMREVDPNIICIASGDIGSWSAGLLKSCSDHMNFIAEHFYCQERPGLAAHVRQIPDNIRRKAEWHRKARQDT
;
A
#
# COMPACT_ATOMS: atom_id res chain seq x y z
N VAL A 1 -4.29 -30.98 11.21
CA VAL A 1 -3.49 -29.90 11.80
C VAL A 1 -3.37 -28.83 10.73
N GLY A 2 -3.81 -27.61 11.04
CA GLY A 2 -3.67 -26.48 10.16
C GLY A 2 -2.25 -25.88 10.19
N THR A 3 -2.16 -24.59 9.94
CA THR A 3 -0.90 -23.85 10.01
C THR A 3 -0.36 -23.78 11.43
N ILE A 4 0.94 -23.96 11.59
CA ILE A 4 1.64 -23.82 12.87
C ILE A 4 2.60 -22.64 12.73
N SER A 5 2.50 -21.67 13.62
CA SER A 5 3.43 -20.55 13.72
C SER A 5 4.29 -20.68 14.98
N LEU A 6 5.59 -20.46 14.81
CA LEU A 6 6.55 -20.43 15.92
C LEU A 6 7.17 -19.04 15.98
N MET A 7 7.04 -18.39 17.14
CA MET A 7 7.62 -17.09 17.42
C MET A 7 8.64 -17.18 18.56
N PRO A 8 9.73 -16.40 18.54
CA PRO A 8 10.60 -16.24 19.71
C PRO A 8 9.80 -15.79 20.92
N THR A 9 10.15 -16.25 22.11
CA THR A 9 9.44 -15.91 23.36
C THR A 9 9.55 -14.42 23.73
N ASP A 10 10.55 -13.74 23.21
CA ASP A 10 10.80 -12.30 23.38
C ASP A 10 10.17 -11.43 22.27
N ASN A 11 9.30 -12.02 21.43
CA ASN A 11 8.61 -11.26 20.39
C ASN A 11 7.78 -10.10 20.98
N VAL A 12 7.62 -9.04 20.19
CA VAL A 12 6.81 -7.88 20.55
C VAL A 12 5.56 -7.89 19.67
N ASP A 13 4.42 -8.23 20.25
CA ASP A 13 3.12 -8.31 19.55
C ASP A 13 3.14 -9.20 18.29
N GLY A 14 3.88 -10.31 18.34
CA GLY A 14 4.06 -11.20 17.19
C GLY A 14 5.13 -10.76 16.19
N LEU A 15 5.91 -9.72 16.49
CA LEU A 15 7.01 -9.22 15.68
C LEU A 15 8.35 -9.57 16.33
N ARG A 16 9.35 -9.90 15.53
CA ARG A 16 10.70 -10.22 16.06
C ARG A 16 11.34 -8.97 16.68
N ALA A 17 11.76 -9.08 17.94
CA ALA A 17 12.35 -7.97 18.71
C ALA A 17 13.65 -7.44 18.08
N ASP A 18 14.53 -8.34 17.61
CA ASP A 18 15.79 -7.99 16.93
C ASP A 18 15.55 -7.20 15.62
N THR A 19 14.58 -7.64 14.80
CA THR A 19 14.20 -6.97 13.56
C THR A 19 13.58 -5.61 13.84
N LEU A 20 12.70 -5.50 14.85
CA LEU A 20 12.12 -4.22 15.26
C LEU A 20 13.19 -3.21 15.70
N ALA A 21 14.22 -3.65 16.46
CA ALA A 21 15.31 -2.79 16.86
C ALA A 21 16.05 -2.19 15.65
N LEU A 22 16.39 -3.01 14.66
CA LEU A 22 17.04 -2.56 13.42
C LEU A 22 16.16 -1.60 12.62
N LEU A 23 14.85 -1.86 12.55
CA LEU A 23 13.89 -0.99 11.82
C LEU A 23 13.71 0.35 12.54
N LYS A 24 13.76 0.39 13.87
CA LYS A 24 13.80 1.63 14.64
C LYS A 24 15.07 2.45 14.35
N ASP A 25 16.22 1.80 14.32
CA ASP A 25 17.48 2.46 13.99
C ASP A 25 17.51 3.02 12.57
N LEU A 26 16.80 2.38 11.63
CA LEU A 26 16.64 2.85 10.27
C LEU A 26 15.87 4.19 10.20
N ARG A 27 14.99 4.48 11.15
CA ARG A 27 14.19 5.71 11.25
C ARG A 27 13.44 6.05 9.95
N SER A 28 12.87 5.03 9.29
CA SER A 28 12.04 5.28 8.12
C SER A 28 10.79 6.07 8.50
N PRO A 29 10.48 7.18 7.83
CA PRO A 29 9.31 7.99 8.18
C PRO A 29 7.98 7.35 7.79
N ILE A 30 7.98 6.36 6.89
CA ILE A 30 6.78 5.75 6.34
C ILE A 30 7.05 4.32 5.89
N TYR A 31 6.06 3.43 6.07
CA TYR A 31 6.05 2.07 5.51
C TYR A 31 4.79 1.84 4.70
N ARG A 32 4.92 1.10 3.59
CA ARG A 32 3.81 0.75 2.69
C ARG A 32 3.40 -0.72 2.84
N TRP A 33 2.09 -0.95 2.93
CA TRP A 33 1.48 -2.29 2.92
C TRP A 33 0.03 -2.24 2.40
N PRO A 34 -0.51 -3.32 1.79
CA PRO A 34 0.25 -4.33 1.08
C PRO A 34 0.88 -3.73 -0.18
N GLY A 35 1.71 -4.49 -0.89
CA GLY A 35 2.37 -3.94 -2.07
C GLY A 35 2.65 -4.99 -3.14
N GLY A 36 3.32 -4.54 -4.20
CA GLY A 36 3.65 -5.37 -5.34
C GLY A 36 2.42 -5.91 -6.07
N ASN A 37 2.62 -6.98 -6.84
CA ASN A 37 1.53 -7.63 -7.56
C ASN A 37 0.46 -8.23 -6.62
N PHE A 38 0.84 -8.57 -5.40
CA PHE A 38 -0.04 -9.16 -4.38
C PHE A 38 -1.29 -8.31 -4.11
N VAL A 39 -1.16 -6.98 -3.97
CA VAL A 39 -2.30 -6.12 -3.63
C VAL A 39 -3.45 -6.23 -4.62
N SER A 40 -3.16 -6.47 -5.90
CA SER A 40 -4.18 -6.55 -6.95
C SER A 40 -5.10 -7.76 -6.86
N GLY A 41 -4.67 -8.81 -6.15
CA GLY A 41 -5.49 -10.00 -5.91
C GLY A 41 -5.90 -10.18 -4.44
N TYR A 42 -5.55 -9.24 -3.56
CA TYR A 42 -5.77 -9.35 -2.12
C TYR A 42 -7.12 -8.78 -1.69
N ASP A 43 -7.89 -9.58 -0.98
CA ASP A 43 -9.05 -9.07 -0.23
C ASP A 43 -8.60 -8.71 1.21
N TRP A 44 -8.61 -7.43 1.53
CA TRP A 44 -8.19 -6.93 2.83
C TRP A 44 -9.04 -7.48 4.00
N ARG A 45 -10.26 -7.98 3.71
CA ARG A 45 -11.14 -8.58 4.72
C ARG A 45 -10.60 -9.90 5.25
N ASP A 46 -9.81 -10.59 4.46
CA ASP A 46 -9.13 -11.83 4.90
C ASP A 46 -8.06 -11.55 5.97
N GLY A 47 -7.52 -10.32 6.03
CA GLY A 47 -6.47 -9.90 6.96
C GLY A 47 -6.96 -9.16 8.22
N ILE A 48 -8.24 -9.26 8.59
CA ILE A 48 -8.80 -8.59 9.79
C ILE A 48 -9.44 -9.60 10.76
N GLY A 49 -9.69 -9.16 11.99
CA GLY A 49 -10.27 -9.99 13.05
C GLY A 49 -9.27 -10.98 13.65
N ASP A 50 -9.81 -12.01 14.31
CA ASP A 50 -9.03 -13.04 14.99
C ASP A 50 -8.10 -13.76 14.01
N ARG A 51 -6.80 -13.70 14.27
CA ARG A 51 -5.74 -14.24 13.41
C ARG A 51 -5.93 -15.74 13.14
N ASP A 52 -6.32 -16.50 14.14
CA ASP A 52 -6.50 -17.95 14.03
C ASP A 52 -7.72 -18.35 13.18
N ARG A 53 -8.58 -17.39 12.86
CA ARG A 53 -9.79 -17.57 12.04
C ARG A 53 -9.67 -16.99 10.63
N ARG A 54 -8.56 -16.34 10.32
CA ARG A 54 -8.35 -15.77 8.98
C ARG A 54 -8.19 -16.88 7.95
N PRO A 55 -8.83 -16.75 6.77
CA PRO A 55 -8.79 -17.81 5.77
C PRO A 55 -7.42 -17.88 5.09
N PRO A 56 -6.82 -19.07 4.95
CA PRO A 56 -5.69 -19.22 4.05
C PRO A 56 -6.17 -19.11 2.61
N ARG A 57 -5.39 -18.44 1.76
CA ARG A 57 -5.68 -18.26 0.33
C ARG A 57 -4.49 -18.68 -0.52
N THR A 58 -4.75 -19.24 -1.68
CA THR A 58 -3.71 -19.37 -2.70
C THR A 58 -3.29 -17.95 -3.11
N ASN A 59 -1.99 -17.66 -3.04
CA ASN A 59 -1.49 -16.35 -3.46
C ASN A 59 -1.55 -16.23 -4.98
N PRO A 60 -2.35 -15.31 -5.55
CA PRO A 60 -2.54 -15.23 -6.99
C PRO A 60 -1.35 -14.56 -7.72
N ALA A 61 -0.51 -13.83 -7.00
CA ALA A 61 0.63 -13.11 -7.56
C ALA A 61 1.94 -13.87 -7.42
N TRP A 62 2.09 -14.62 -6.34
CA TRP A 62 3.29 -15.36 -5.99
C TRP A 62 2.94 -16.81 -5.67
N THR A 63 3.88 -17.69 -5.78
CA THR A 63 3.65 -19.11 -5.43
C THR A 63 3.42 -19.28 -3.92
N GLY A 64 2.56 -20.22 -3.55
CA GLY A 64 2.32 -20.59 -2.16
C GLY A 64 0.97 -20.16 -1.62
N VAL A 65 0.84 -20.23 -0.31
CA VAL A 65 -0.39 -19.90 0.44
C VAL A 65 -0.15 -18.64 1.27
N GLU A 66 -1.05 -17.68 1.14
CA GLU A 66 -1.16 -16.54 2.05
C GLU A 66 -2.00 -16.96 3.26
N HIS A 67 -1.41 -16.88 4.45
CA HIS A 67 -2.06 -17.28 5.70
C HIS A 67 -2.79 -16.13 6.40
N ASN A 68 -2.59 -14.89 5.91
CA ASN A 68 -3.18 -13.67 6.46
C ASN A 68 -2.79 -13.39 7.93
N ASP A 69 -1.68 -13.95 8.41
CA ASP A 69 -1.18 -13.72 9.77
C ASP A 69 -0.78 -12.25 10.02
N PHE A 70 -0.43 -11.55 8.96
CA PHE A 70 -0.09 -10.14 8.98
C PHE A 70 -1.11 -9.35 8.14
N GLY A 71 -1.96 -8.57 8.82
CA GLY A 71 -3.00 -7.75 8.21
C GLY A 71 -2.93 -6.29 8.67
N MET A 72 -4.06 -5.58 8.56
CA MET A 72 -4.09 -4.14 8.88
C MET A 72 -3.73 -3.82 10.33
N HIS A 73 -4.23 -4.58 11.30
CA HIS A 73 -3.94 -4.37 12.71
C HIS A 73 -2.44 -4.53 13.01
N GLU A 74 -1.85 -5.60 12.49
CA GLU A 74 -0.44 -5.89 12.66
C GLU A 74 0.43 -4.84 11.96
N PHE A 75 0.02 -4.38 10.78
CA PHE A 75 0.73 -3.33 10.05
C PHE A 75 0.69 -1.98 10.77
N VAL A 76 -0.48 -1.56 11.23
CA VAL A 76 -0.61 -0.30 11.99
C VAL A 76 0.17 -0.38 13.30
N ARG A 77 0.08 -1.52 14.00
CA ARG A 77 0.86 -1.75 15.22
C ARG A 77 2.36 -1.72 14.97
N PHE A 78 2.82 -2.35 13.89
CA PHE A 78 4.21 -2.27 13.45
C PHE A 78 4.65 -0.82 13.23
N CYS A 79 3.89 -0.02 12.49
CA CYS A 79 4.20 1.39 12.24
C CYS A 79 4.29 2.19 13.55
N GLN A 80 3.39 1.96 14.50
CA GLN A 80 3.44 2.59 15.83
C GLN A 80 4.72 2.21 16.58
N LEU A 81 5.12 0.94 16.55
CA LEU A 81 6.30 0.45 17.24
C LEU A 81 7.60 1.02 16.67
N VAL A 82 7.68 1.28 15.38
CA VAL A 82 8.86 1.86 14.71
C VAL A 82 8.77 3.37 14.50
N GLU A 83 7.70 4.01 15.00
CA GLU A 83 7.46 5.46 14.93
C GLU A 83 7.37 5.98 13.49
N ALA A 84 6.71 5.21 12.62
CA ALA A 84 6.51 5.53 11.20
C ALA A 84 5.03 5.72 10.86
N GLU A 85 4.75 6.51 9.82
CA GLU A 85 3.41 6.65 9.26
C GLU A 85 3.04 5.40 8.43
N PRO A 86 1.82 4.88 8.57
CA PRO A 86 1.32 3.83 7.70
C PRO A 86 0.88 4.38 6.33
N TRP A 87 1.30 3.72 5.26
CA TRP A 87 0.78 3.90 3.91
C TRP A 87 0.09 2.61 3.46
N ILE A 88 -1.23 2.62 3.39
CA ILE A 88 -2.03 1.48 2.96
C ILE A 88 -2.35 1.61 1.47
N THR A 89 -2.13 0.54 0.70
CA THR A 89 -2.46 0.48 -0.73
C THR A 89 -3.75 -0.29 -0.94
N VAL A 90 -4.72 0.32 -1.64
CA VAL A 90 -5.98 -0.35 -2.00
C VAL A 90 -5.84 -1.17 -3.28
N ASN A 91 -6.67 -2.21 -3.40
CA ASN A 91 -6.70 -3.09 -4.55
C ASN A 91 -7.43 -2.42 -5.72
N THR A 92 -6.70 -1.97 -6.75
CA THR A 92 -7.27 -1.48 -8.02
C THR A 92 -7.16 -2.49 -9.15
N GLY A 93 -6.58 -3.66 -8.92
CA GLY A 93 -6.58 -4.76 -9.89
C GLY A 93 -7.96 -5.40 -9.99
N PHE A 94 -8.26 -6.32 -9.08
CA PHE A 94 -9.55 -7.02 -9.02
C PHE A 94 -10.55 -6.39 -8.04
N GLY A 95 -10.11 -5.47 -7.17
CA GLY A 95 -10.96 -4.71 -6.28
C GLY A 95 -11.68 -3.55 -6.97
N ASP A 96 -12.61 -2.94 -6.25
CA ASP A 96 -13.41 -1.82 -6.72
C ASP A 96 -13.41 -0.63 -5.74
N ALA A 97 -14.07 0.44 -6.11
CA ALA A 97 -14.16 1.66 -5.32
C ALA A 97 -14.89 1.48 -3.98
N TYR A 98 -15.90 0.61 -3.93
CA TYR A 98 -16.63 0.33 -2.69
C TYR A 98 -15.79 -0.47 -1.71
N SER A 99 -15.00 -1.42 -2.20
CA SER A 99 -14.05 -2.18 -1.37
C SER A 99 -12.97 -1.27 -0.79
N ALA A 100 -12.44 -0.32 -1.60
CA ALA A 100 -11.46 0.66 -1.15
C ALA A 100 -12.03 1.61 -0.09
N ALA A 101 -13.24 2.14 -0.31
CA ALA A 101 -13.95 2.98 0.65
C ALA A 101 -14.24 2.23 1.97
N ALA A 102 -14.68 0.96 1.89
CA ALA A 102 -14.90 0.11 3.06
C ALA A 102 -13.61 -0.14 3.85
N GLN A 103 -12.47 -0.33 3.16
CA GLN A 103 -11.16 -0.47 3.80
C GLN A 103 -10.74 0.81 4.55
N LEU A 104 -10.97 1.97 3.94
CA LEU A 104 -10.73 3.27 4.57
C LEU A 104 -11.66 3.47 5.77
N GLU A 105 -12.96 3.15 5.63
CA GLU A 105 -13.92 3.25 6.74
C GLU A 105 -13.54 2.33 7.91
N TYR A 106 -13.04 1.12 7.61
CA TYR A 106 -12.51 0.24 8.64
C TYR A 106 -11.34 0.89 9.40
N CYS A 107 -10.43 1.56 8.71
CA CYS A 107 -9.29 2.22 9.35
C CYS A 107 -9.67 3.52 10.08
N ASN A 108 -10.45 4.39 9.44
CA ASN A 108 -10.64 5.78 9.87
C ASN A 108 -12.07 6.10 10.35
N GLY A 109 -13.04 5.25 10.02
CA GLY A 109 -14.45 5.48 10.37
C GLY A 109 -14.71 5.43 11.87
N SER A 110 -15.74 6.16 12.31
CA SER A 110 -16.20 6.12 13.70
C SER A 110 -16.79 4.75 14.06
N ALA A 111 -16.90 4.43 15.35
CA ALA A 111 -17.52 3.20 15.84
C ALA A 111 -19.01 3.04 15.44
N GLU A 112 -19.65 4.11 14.96
CA GLU A 112 -21.05 4.10 14.53
C GLU A 112 -21.24 3.62 13.10
N THR A 113 -20.17 3.72 12.27
CA THR A 113 -20.20 3.24 10.89
C THR A 113 -20.09 1.71 10.84
N LEU A 114 -20.48 1.12 9.69
CA LEU A 114 -20.46 -0.34 9.53
C LEU A 114 -19.06 -0.92 9.78
N TRP A 115 -18.06 -0.41 9.07
CA TRP A 115 -16.70 -0.95 9.15
C TRP A 115 -15.92 -0.44 10.36
N GLY A 116 -16.23 0.76 10.87
CA GLY A 116 -15.67 1.24 12.13
C GLY A 116 -16.13 0.38 13.32
N ARG A 117 -17.40 -0.05 13.34
CA ARG A 117 -17.91 -1.00 14.34
C ARG A 117 -17.18 -2.34 14.26
N ARG A 118 -16.94 -2.85 13.04
CA ARG A 118 -16.15 -4.07 12.85
C ARG A 118 -14.74 -3.94 13.40
N ARG A 119 -14.08 -2.80 13.21
CA ARG A 119 -12.78 -2.54 13.82
C ARG A 119 -12.83 -2.63 15.35
N VAL A 120 -13.87 -2.04 15.96
CA VAL A 120 -14.07 -2.11 17.42
C VAL A 120 -14.27 -3.55 17.88
N GLU A 121 -15.13 -4.32 17.20
CA GLU A 121 -15.34 -5.75 17.46
C GLU A 121 -14.03 -6.56 17.36
N HIS A 122 -13.12 -6.12 16.51
CA HIS A 122 -11.79 -6.73 16.33
C HIS A 122 -10.72 -6.20 17.30
N GLY A 123 -11.13 -5.45 18.35
CA GLY A 123 -10.27 -5.04 19.45
C GLY A 123 -9.57 -3.67 19.29
N ALA A 124 -9.92 -2.88 18.26
CA ALA A 124 -9.41 -1.52 18.09
C ALA A 124 -10.54 -0.49 18.19
N PRO A 125 -10.84 0.03 19.39
CA PRO A 125 -11.94 1.00 19.59
C PRO A 125 -11.70 2.33 18.86
N GLU A 126 -10.47 2.80 18.84
CA GLU A 126 -10.12 4.06 18.19
C GLU A 126 -9.77 3.90 16.72
N PRO A 127 -10.10 4.86 15.85
CA PRO A 127 -9.65 4.90 14.47
C PRO A 127 -8.14 4.89 14.36
N PHE A 128 -7.62 4.17 13.36
CA PHE A 128 -6.17 4.12 13.09
C PHE A 128 -5.63 5.43 12.53
N ARG A 129 -6.51 6.27 11.94
CA ARG A 129 -6.17 7.58 11.37
C ARG A 129 -5.09 7.50 10.29
N VAL A 130 -5.20 6.51 9.43
CA VAL A 130 -4.28 6.33 8.30
C VAL A 130 -4.45 7.48 7.32
N LYS A 131 -3.37 8.21 7.06
CA LYS A 131 -3.37 9.39 6.18
C LYS A 131 -3.05 9.04 4.73
N TYR A 132 -2.10 8.13 4.49
CA TYR A 132 -1.52 7.85 3.19
C TYR A 132 -2.14 6.62 2.54
N TRP A 133 -2.71 6.80 1.35
CA TRP A 133 -3.42 5.76 0.63
C TRP A 133 -2.90 5.61 -0.80
N GLY A 134 -2.33 4.45 -1.10
CA GLY A 134 -1.90 4.10 -2.44
C GLY A 134 -3.07 3.62 -3.29
N ILE A 135 -3.20 4.14 -4.50
CA ILE A 135 -4.27 3.76 -5.42
C ILE A 135 -3.72 2.72 -6.41
N GLY A 136 -3.63 1.49 -5.94
CA GLY A 136 -3.09 0.36 -6.69
C GLY A 136 -1.56 0.28 -6.73
N ASN A 137 -1.06 -0.66 -7.54
CA ASN A 137 0.35 -0.94 -7.74
C ASN A 137 0.61 -1.28 -9.20
N GLU A 138 1.51 -0.57 -9.87
CA GLU A 138 2.04 -0.87 -11.22
C GLU A 138 0.98 -1.26 -12.26
N MET A 139 -0.18 -0.63 -12.25
CA MET A 139 -1.30 -1.00 -13.11
C MET A 139 -0.99 -0.90 -14.63
N TRP A 140 0.09 -0.23 -14.96
CA TRP A 140 0.67 -0.13 -16.30
C TRP A 140 1.45 -1.37 -16.75
N GLY A 141 1.90 -2.20 -15.80
CA GLY A 141 2.79 -3.33 -16.09
C GLY A 141 2.02 -4.59 -16.46
N ALA A 142 2.36 -5.21 -17.59
CA ALA A 142 1.71 -6.43 -18.07
C ALA A 142 1.83 -7.65 -17.11
N TRP A 143 2.75 -7.58 -16.15
CA TRP A 143 2.91 -8.58 -15.07
C TRP A 143 1.95 -8.39 -13.90
N GLN A 144 1.35 -7.19 -13.79
CA GLN A 144 0.47 -6.87 -12.69
C GLN A 144 -0.92 -7.50 -12.90
N LEU A 145 -1.44 -8.14 -11.85
CA LEU A 145 -2.81 -8.67 -11.87
C LEU A 145 -3.80 -7.52 -12.08
N GLY A 146 -4.70 -7.69 -13.05
CA GLY A 146 -5.67 -6.66 -13.39
C GLY A 146 -5.06 -5.42 -14.04
N HIS A 147 -3.83 -5.50 -14.61
CA HIS A 147 -3.22 -4.40 -15.38
C HIS A 147 -4.17 -3.89 -16.47
N MET A 148 -4.04 -2.63 -16.80
CA MET A 148 -4.96 -1.98 -17.74
C MET A 148 -4.28 -0.84 -18.51
N VAL A 149 -4.89 -0.42 -19.59
CA VAL A 149 -4.45 0.79 -20.31
C VAL A 149 -4.72 2.04 -19.47
N LEU A 150 -3.99 3.11 -19.76
CA LEU A 150 -4.03 4.36 -19.00
C LEU A 150 -5.46 4.92 -18.85
N ASP A 151 -6.24 4.97 -19.94
CA ASP A 151 -7.59 5.54 -19.90
C ASP A 151 -8.52 4.77 -18.92
N HIS A 152 -8.40 3.46 -18.85
CA HIS A 152 -9.15 2.66 -17.88
C HIS A 152 -8.67 2.89 -16.44
N TYR A 153 -7.37 3.03 -16.26
CA TYR A 153 -6.83 3.32 -14.93
C TYR A 153 -7.24 4.71 -14.43
N VAL A 154 -7.23 5.72 -15.29
CA VAL A 154 -7.71 7.07 -14.96
C VAL A 154 -9.15 7.04 -14.45
N ILE A 155 -10.06 6.36 -15.17
CA ILE A 155 -11.44 6.22 -14.74
C ILE A 155 -11.53 5.51 -13.40
N LYS A 156 -10.81 4.40 -13.25
CA LYS A 156 -10.81 3.60 -12.01
C LYS A 156 -10.21 4.36 -10.84
N GLN A 157 -9.07 5.04 -11.02
CA GLN A 157 -8.43 5.83 -9.99
C GLN A 157 -9.35 6.94 -9.49
N ASN A 158 -9.91 7.74 -10.39
CA ASN A 158 -10.77 8.85 -10.01
C ASN A 158 -11.99 8.35 -9.24
N TRP A 159 -12.64 7.31 -9.74
CA TRP A 159 -13.78 6.71 -9.05
C TRP A 159 -13.44 6.13 -7.66
N VAL A 160 -12.30 5.45 -7.54
CA VAL A 160 -11.82 4.92 -6.25
C VAL A 160 -11.60 6.07 -5.27
N VAL A 161 -10.91 7.13 -5.70
CA VAL A 161 -10.60 8.28 -4.83
C VAL A 161 -11.87 9.03 -4.44
N ASP A 162 -12.82 9.23 -5.36
CA ASP A 162 -14.10 9.86 -5.05
C ASP A 162 -14.83 9.09 -3.95
N LYS A 163 -14.95 7.76 -4.08
CA LYS A 163 -15.59 6.92 -3.06
C LYS A 163 -14.85 6.90 -1.72
N MET A 164 -13.54 6.93 -1.74
CA MET A 164 -12.75 7.01 -0.52
C MET A 164 -12.95 8.38 0.16
N ARG A 165 -12.98 9.48 -0.60
CA ARG A 165 -13.19 10.84 -0.05
C ARG A 165 -14.59 11.08 0.48
N GLU A 166 -15.61 10.31 0.07
CA GLU A 166 -16.94 10.31 0.72
C GLU A 166 -16.84 9.82 2.19
N VAL A 167 -15.85 8.97 2.51
CA VAL A 167 -15.60 8.45 3.86
C VAL A 167 -14.72 9.40 4.67
N ASP A 168 -13.57 9.80 4.09
CA ASP A 168 -12.62 10.72 4.72
C ASP A 168 -12.02 11.66 3.65
N PRO A 169 -12.44 12.91 3.59
CA PRO A 169 -11.97 13.86 2.57
C PRO A 169 -10.52 14.31 2.77
N ASN A 170 -9.90 14.01 3.93
CA ASN A 170 -8.57 14.49 4.29
C ASN A 170 -7.45 13.51 3.96
N ILE A 171 -7.75 12.39 3.31
CA ILE A 171 -6.75 11.40 2.92
C ILE A 171 -5.78 11.95 1.88
N ILE A 172 -4.55 11.44 1.94
CA ILE A 172 -3.49 11.74 0.99
C ILE A 172 -3.39 10.58 0.00
N CYS A 173 -3.85 10.81 -1.23
CA CYS A 173 -3.88 9.80 -2.28
C CYS A 173 -2.57 9.77 -3.06
N ILE A 174 -2.03 8.58 -3.27
CA ILE A 174 -0.77 8.33 -3.98
C ILE A 174 -1.06 7.46 -5.19
N ALA A 175 -0.96 8.04 -6.39
CA ALA A 175 -1.17 7.31 -7.64
C ALA A 175 0.00 6.39 -7.96
N SER A 176 -0.27 5.28 -8.63
CA SER A 176 0.76 4.38 -9.14
C SER A 176 1.31 4.87 -10.47
N GLY A 177 2.55 5.38 -10.48
CA GLY A 177 3.18 6.04 -11.61
C GLY A 177 4.20 5.20 -12.36
N ASP A 178 4.51 5.66 -13.56
CA ASP A 178 5.68 5.30 -14.36
C ASP A 178 6.00 6.51 -15.26
N ILE A 179 7.23 7.04 -15.16
CA ILE A 179 7.63 8.22 -15.92
C ILE A 179 7.47 8.00 -17.43
N GLY A 180 6.97 9.02 -18.13
CA GLY A 180 6.62 8.95 -19.53
C GLY A 180 5.11 9.19 -19.74
N SER A 181 4.54 8.55 -20.74
CA SER A 181 3.13 8.77 -21.11
C SER A 181 2.15 8.42 -19.99
N TRP A 182 2.46 7.43 -19.15
CA TRP A 182 1.60 7.03 -18.04
C TRP A 182 1.48 8.15 -16.99
N SER A 183 2.59 8.57 -16.39
CA SER A 183 2.57 9.64 -15.38
C SER A 183 2.17 10.99 -15.96
N ALA A 184 2.48 11.27 -17.24
CA ALA A 184 1.97 12.47 -17.93
C ALA A 184 0.44 12.47 -18.05
N GLY A 185 -0.15 11.31 -18.39
CA GLY A 185 -1.60 11.16 -18.43
C GLY A 185 -2.26 11.28 -17.06
N LEU A 186 -1.62 10.77 -16.00
CA LEU A 186 -2.10 10.96 -14.63
C LEU A 186 -2.09 12.44 -14.22
N LEU A 187 -1.02 13.16 -14.50
CA LEU A 187 -0.95 14.60 -14.23
C LEU A 187 -2.06 15.37 -14.94
N LYS A 188 -2.37 14.99 -16.17
CA LYS A 188 -3.42 15.63 -16.96
C LYS A 188 -4.84 15.29 -16.50
N SER A 189 -5.10 14.05 -16.04
CA SER A 189 -6.46 13.53 -15.90
C SER A 189 -6.83 13.10 -14.48
N CYS A 190 -5.88 13.08 -13.54
CA CYS A 190 -6.07 12.68 -12.16
C CYS A 190 -5.53 13.71 -11.15
N SER A 191 -5.16 14.92 -11.56
CA SER A 191 -4.54 15.93 -10.69
C SER A 191 -5.37 16.20 -9.44
N ASP A 192 -6.70 16.24 -9.56
CA ASP A 192 -7.62 16.48 -8.44
C ASP A 192 -7.84 15.23 -7.58
N HIS A 193 -7.40 14.06 -8.05
CA HIS A 193 -7.58 12.76 -7.40
C HIS A 193 -6.27 12.15 -6.90
N MET A 194 -5.22 12.93 -6.80
CA MET A 194 -3.94 12.50 -6.22
C MET A 194 -3.18 13.67 -5.59
N ASN A 195 -2.40 13.36 -4.56
CA ASN A 195 -1.48 14.30 -3.92
C ASN A 195 -0.03 14.00 -4.33
N PHE A 196 0.27 12.72 -4.55
CA PHE A 196 1.59 12.22 -4.94
C PHE A 196 1.48 11.16 -6.04
N ILE A 197 2.60 10.94 -6.72
CA ILE A 197 2.80 9.82 -7.64
C ILE A 197 3.96 8.98 -7.10
N ALA A 198 3.73 7.68 -6.92
CA ALA A 198 4.78 6.72 -6.56
C ALA A 198 5.45 6.20 -7.82
N GLU A 199 6.76 6.33 -7.88
CA GLU A 199 7.57 5.83 -8.98
C GLU A 199 8.42 4.64 -8.53
N HIS A 200 8.51 3.61 -9.37
CA HIS A 200 9.29 2.43 -9.11
C HIS A 200 10.50 2.35 -10.04
N PHE A 201 11.57 1.75 -9.57
CA PHE A 201 12.72 1.38 -10.39
C PHE A 201 13.50 0.24 -9.74
N TYR A 202 14.21 -0.50 -10.55
CA TYR A 202 15.09 -1.58 -10.11
C TYR A 202 16.53 -1.29 -10.52
N CYS A 203 17.47 -1.66 -9.64
CA CYS A 203 18.89 -1.57 -9.91
C CYS A 203 19.48 -2.97 -9.96
N GLN A 204 20.09 -3.33 -11.08
CA GLN A 204 20.83 -4.58 -11.22
C GLN A 204 22.27 -4.40 -10.74
N GLU A 205 22.94 -5.51 -10.40
CA GLU A 205 24.35 -5.49 -10.09
C GLU A 205 25.15 -4.91 -11.26
N ARG A 206 26.13 -4.07 -10.93
CA ARG A 206 27.06 -3.49 -11.90
C ARG A 206 28.51 -3.68 -11.43
N PRO A 207 29.44 -3.94 -12.34
CA PRO A 207 30.86 -4.00 -12.00
C PRO A 207 31.35 -2.69 -11.37
N GLY A 208 32.07 -2.82 -10.27
CA GLY A 208 32.64 -1.68 -9.53
C GLY A 208 31.66 -1.03 -8.54
N LEU A 209 32.09 -0.94 -7.28
CA LEU A 209 31.27 -0.44 -6.16
C LEU A 209 30.63 0.92 -6.45
N ALA A 210 31.43 1.88 -6.93
CA ALA A 210 30.94 3.23 -7.22
C ALA A 210 29.83 3.25 -8.28
N ALA A 211 29.99 2.47 -9.37
CA ALA A 211 29.00 2.37 -10.42
C ALA A 211 27.72 1.68 -9.94
N HIS A 212 27.85 0.68 -9.07
CA HIS A 212 26.72 -0.02 -8.48
C HIS A 212 25.92 0.89 -7.54
N VAL A 213 26.57 1.56 -6.60
CA VAL A 213 25.91 2.40 -5.59
C VAL A 213 25.25 3.65 -6.19
N ARG A 214 25.85 4.26 -7.21
CA ARG A 214 25.33 5.46 -7.88
C ARG A 214 23.98 5.26 -8.58
N GLN A 215 23.61 4.04 -8.92
CA GLN A 215 22.35 3.77 -9.64
C GLN A 215 21.12 4.34 -8.90
N ILE A 216 21.07 4.21 -7.57
CA ILE A 216 19.91 4.64 -6.77
C ILE A 216 19.75 6.15 -6.81
N PRO A 217 20.72 6.98 -6.37
CA PRO A 217 20.58 8.43 -6.43
C PRO A 217 20.41 8.98 -7.84
N ASP A 218 21.04 8.37 -8.85
CA ASP A 218 20.90 8.79 -10.24
C ASP A 218 19.47 8.53 -10.78
N ASN A 219 18.86 7.39 -10.45
CA ASN A 219 17.47 7.10 -10.80
C ASN A 219 16.49 8.04 -10.10
N ILE A 220 16.67 8.29 -8.81
CA ILE A 220 15.84 9.23 -8.05
C ILE A 220 15.92 10.62 -8.68
N ARG A 221 17.12 11.13 -8.96
CA ARG A 221 17.33 12.44 -9.59
C ARG A 221 16.65 12.51 -10.95
N ARG A 222 16.87 11.53 -11.82
CA ARG A 222 16.27 11.45 -13.16
C ARG A 222 14.74 11.50 -13.09
N LYS A 223 14.12 10.70 -12.20
CA LYS A 223 12.66 10.69 -12.04
C LYS A 223 12.14 12.01 -11.47
N ALA A 224 12.81 12.59 -10.48
CA ALA A 224 12.44 13.87 -9.90
C ALA A 224 12.55 15.03 -10.94
N GLU A 225 13.56 15.02 -11.77
CA GLU A 225 13.73 16.02 -12.85
C GLU A 225 12.63 15.88 -13.91
N TRP A 226 12.29 14.65 -14.28
CA TRP A 226 11.19 14.39 -15.20
C TRP A 226 9.86 14.97 -14.67
N HIS A 227 9.52 14.69 -13.40
CA HIS A 227 8.29 15.20 -12.78
C HIS A 227 8.28 16.73 -12.67
N ARG A 228 9.42 17.36 -12.32
CA ARG A 228 9.52 18.83 -12.29
C ARG A 228 9.21 19.44 -13.66
N LYS A 229 9.76 18.86 -14.73
CA LYS A 229 9.50 19.30 -16.10
C LYS A 229 8.04 19.05 -16.50
N ALA A 230 7.54 17.84 -16.31
CA ALA A 230 6.17 17.49 -16.68
C ALA A 230 5.12 18.40 -16.01
N ARG A 231 5.36 18.84 -14.76
CA ARG A 231 4.46 19.78 -14.06
C ARG A 231 4.52 21.22 -14.57
N GLN A 232 5.52 21.59 -15.33
CA GLN A 232 5.61 22.90 -15.97
C GLN A 232 4.86 22.93 -17.30
N ASP A 233 4.69 21.76 -17.91
CA ASP A 233 4.07 21.59 -19.22
C ASP A 233 2.56 21.28 -19.13
N THR A 234 2.03 21.10 -17.90
CA THR A 234 0.60 20.90 -17.58
C THR A 234 0.02 22.08 -16.82
#